data_988eb95ebef27218957f23abde419cd7
#
_entry.id   988eb95ebef27218957f23abde419cd7
#
_cell.length_a   1.000
_cell.length_b   1.000
_cell.length_c   1.000
_cell.angle_alpha   90.00
_cell.angle_beta   90.00
_cell.angle_gamma   90.00
#
_symmetry.space_group_name_H-M   'P 1'
#
loop_
_entity.id
_entity.type
_entity.pdbx_description
1 polymer ?
#
loop_
_entity_poly.entity_id
_entity_poly.type
_entity_poly.pdbx_seq_one_letter_code
_entity_poly.pdbx_strand_id
1 'polypeptide(L)'
;GKLLTFKLGGSSKIEQIPERDLTIPEQPILNASMEDIKAGEDIYANYCAICHGSGVHGKTIADLRYMDSFTHENFKEIVLNGLYEENGMKGFSDILDEKNIFEVHSYIVDVASKERAQNNNN
;
A
#
# COMPACT_ATOMS: atom_id res chain seq x y z
N GLY A 1 9.85 6.65 -10.73
CA GLY A 1 10.49 7.98 -10.84
C GLY A 1 11.37 8.07 -12.09
N LYS A 2 11.58 9.27 -12.61
CA LYS A 2 12.52 9.52 -13.72
C LYS A 2 13.71 10.29 -13.17
N LEU A 3 14.93 9.86 -13.51
CA LEU A 3 16.14 10.63 -13.28
C LEU A 3 16.36 11.55 -14.49
N LEU A 4 16.44 12.86 -14.25
CA LEU A 4 16.67 13.85 -15.30
C LEU A 4 18.09 14.40 -15.19
N THR A 5 18.83 14.37 -16.29
CA THR A 5 20.15 14.97 -16.40
C THR A 5 20.07 16.18 -17.34
N PHE A 6 20.55 17.33 -16.91
CA PHE A 6 20.56 18.56 -17.68
C PHE A 6 21.96 18.87 -18.21
N LYS A 7 22.06 19.23 -19.49
CA LYS A 7 23.29 19.66 -20.15
C LYS A 7 23.05 21.03 -20.83
N LEU A 8 24.01 21.92 -20.70
CA LEU A 8 23.96 23.21 -21.40
C LEU A 8 23.91 22.98 -22.93
N GLY A 9 22.94 23.61 -23.62
CA GLY A 9 22.73 23.40 -25.06
C GLY A 9 21.98 22.13 -25.41
N GLY A 10 21.46 21.38 -24.46
CA GLY A 10 20.59 20.24 -24.71
C GLY A 10 19.25 20.66 -25.32
N SER A 11 18.77 19.91 -26.30
CA SER A 11 17.51 20.17 -27.03
C SER A 11 16.46 19.07 -26.88
N SER A 12 16.74 18.06 -26.04
CA SER A 12 15.77 16.98 -25.78
C SER A 12 14.54 17.49 -25.07
N LYS A 13 13.37 17.11 -25.57
CA LYS A 13 12.09 17.42 -24.92
C LYS A 13 11.81 16.36 -23.85
N ILE A 14 11.39 16.80 -22.67
CA ILE A 14 10.87 15.92 -21.64
C ILE A 14 9.46 15.52 -22.05
N GLU A 15 9.24 14.23 -22.29
CA GLU A 15 7.88 13.71 -22.49
C GLU A 15 7.04 14.00 -21.25
N GLN A 16 5.86 14.57 -21.45
CA GLN A 16 4.90 14.75 -20.37
C GLN A 16 4.52 13.37 -19.84
N ILE A 17 4.65 13.21 -18.54
CA ILE A 17 4.13 12.01 -17.86
C ILE A 17 2.61 12.17 -17.85
N PRO A 18 1.83 11.20 -18.37
CA PRO A 18 0.38 11.25 -18.25
C PRO A 18 0.00 11.40 -16.79
N GLU A 19 -1.04 12.19 -16.52
CA GLU A 19 -1.58 12.31 -15.17
C GLU A 19 -1.95 10.92 -14.64
N ARG A 20 -1.47 10.64 -13.44
CA ARG A 20 -1.79 9.37 -12.78
C ARG A 20 -3.22 9.46 -12.28
N ASP A 21 -4.02 8.46 -12.58
CA ASP A 21 -5.31 8.29 -11.92
C ASP A 21 -5.06 8.08 -10.41
N LEU A 22 -5.58 9.01 -9.63
CA LEU A 22 -5.48 9.01 -8.16
C LEU A 22 -6.78 8.55 -7.51
N THR A 23 -7.67 7.91 -8.26
CA THR A 23 -8.90 7.33 -7.73
C THR A 23 -8.56 6.09 -6.91
N ILE A 24 -8.85 6.11 -5.61
CA ILE A 24 -8.69 4.95 -4.74
C ILE A 24 -9.73 3.89 -5.17
N PRO A 25 -9.31 2.66 -5.52
CA PRO A 25 -10.24 1.62 -5.96
C PRO A 25 -11.21 1.22 -4.85
N GLU A 26 -12.27 0.52 -5.22
CA GLU A 26 -13.19 -0.07 -4.26
C GLU A 26 -12.46 -1.12 -3.42
N GLN A 27 -12.66 -1.05 -2.11
CA GLN A 27 -11.98 -1.90 -1.17
C GLN A 27 -12.82 -3.15 -0.85
N PRO A 28 -12.21 -4.31 -0.56
CA PRO A 28 -12.96 -5.50 -0.15
C PRO A 28 -13.66 -5.26 1.19
N ILE A 29 -14.79 -5.95 1.39
CA ILE A 29 -15.49 -5.94 2.67
C ILE A 29 -14.85 -6.99 3.58
N LEU A 30 -14.18 -6.53 4.63
CA LEU A 30 -13.63 -7.38 5.68
C LEU A 30 -14.51 -7.27 6.94
N ASN A 31 -14.91 -8.41 7.50
CA ASN A 31 -15.71 -8.45 8.74
C ASN A 31 -14.78 -8.30 9.95
N ALA A 32 -14.13 -7.14 10.05
CA ALA A 32 -13.20 -6.81 11.12
C ALA A 32 -13.86 -5.96 12.21
N SER A 33 -13.53 -6.25 13.45
CA SER A 33 -13.91 -5.40 14.59
C SER A 33 -13.03 -4.15 14.67
N MET A 34 -13.44 -3.16 15.44
CA MET A 34 -12.60 -1.98 15.73
C MET A 34 -11.31 -2.37 16.47
N GLU A 35 -11.35 -3.46 17.24
CA GLU A 35 -10.18 -4.00 17.93
C GLU A 35 -9.18 -4.60 16.93
N ASP A 36 -9.66 -5.36 15.94
CA ASP A 36 -8.80 -5.90 14.86
C ASP A 36 -8.13 -4.78 14.07
N ILE A 37 -8.90 -3.73 13.72
CA ILE A 37 -8.37 -2.57 12.99
C ILE A 37 -7.28 -1.86 13.83
N LYS A 38 -7.51 -1.69 15.13
CA LYS A 38 -6.54 -1.05 16.02
C LYS A 38 -5.27 -1.89 16.19
N ALA A 39 -5.42 -3.19 16.35
CA ALA A 39 -4.27 -4.11 16.38
C ALA A 39 -3.49 -4.06 15.06
N GLY A 40 -4.19 -4.01 13.94
CA GLY A 40 -3.60 -3.85 12.62
C GLY A 40 -2.84 -2.54 12.43
N GLU A 41 -3.32 -1.42 13.00
CA GLU A 41 -2.60 -0.16 13.02
C GLU A 41 -1.25 -0.28 13.73
N ASP A 42 -1.23 -0.94 14.89
CA ASP A 42 -0.01 -1.13 15.67
C ASP A 42 0.99 -2.06 14.93
N ILE A 43 0.52 -3.12 14.29
CA ILE A 43 1.35 -3.99 13.44
C ILE A 43 1.91 -3.20 12.25
N TYR A 44 1.07 -2.44 11.57
CA TYR A 44 1.47 -1.62 10.43
C TYR A 44 2.56 -0.62 10.82
N ALA A 45 2.38 0.08 11.92
CA ALA A 45 3.34 1.08 12.41
C ALA A 45 4.73 0.47 12.70
N ASN A 46 4.75 -0.76 13.22
CA ASN A 46 5.99 -1.43 13.61
C ASN A 46 6.74 -2.12 12.47
N TYR A 47 6.02 -2.66 11.48
CA TYR A 47 6.62 -3.54 10.47
C TYR A 47 6.48 -3.04 9.02
N CYS A 48 5.48 -2.22 8.72
CA CYS A 48 5.14 -1.85 7.36
C CYS A 48 5.46 -0.39 7.02
N ALA A 49 5.26 0.51 7.99
CA ALA A 49 5.33 1.96 7.79
C ALA A 49 6.70 2.46 7.31
N ILE A 50 7.79 1.78 7.68
CA ILE A 50 9.15 2.15 7.26
C ILE A 50 9.31 2.13 5.74
N CYS A 51 8.64 1.21 5.06
CA CYS A 51 8.67 1.10 3.61
C CYS A 51 7.44 1.75 2.96
N HIS A 52 6.24 1.46 3.47
CA HIS A 52 4.96 1.89 2.86
C HIS A 52 4.45 3.24 3.35
N GLY A 53 5.21 3.94 4.19
CA GLY A 53 4.84 5.25 4.72
C GLY A 53 3.84 5.17 5.88
N SER A 54 3.80 6.21 6.71
CA SER A 54 2.83 6.30 7.80
C SER A 54 1.41 6.52 7.26
N GLY A 55 0.42 5.93 7.92
CA GLY A 55 -0.98 6.06 7.51
C GLY A 55 -1.27 5.47 6.13
N VAL A 56 -0.51 4.44 5.71
CA VAL A 56 -0.71 3.72 4.43
C VAL A 56 -0.32 4.51 3.16
N HIS A 57 0.20 5.74 3.33
CA HIS A 57 0.58 6.63 2.23
C HIS A 57 1.99 6.37 1.72
N GLY A 58 2.15 5.45 0.78
CA GLY A 58 3.41 5.18 0.10
C GLY A 58 3.81 6.33 -0.84
N LYS A 59 5.12 6.63 -0.90
CA LYS A 59 5.67 7.63 -1.82
C LYS A 59 6.58 7.01 -2.87
N THR A 60 7.65 6.38 -2.44
CA THR A 60 8.64 5.74 -3.31
C THR A 60 8.33 4.26 -3.54
N ILE A 61 7.76 3.62 -2.53
CA ILE A 61 7.27 2.24 -2.57
C ILE A 61 5.75 2.27 -2.66
N ALA A 62 5.14 1.17 -3.05
CA ALA A 62 3.70 1.05 -3.29
C ALA A 62 2.84 1.68 -2.19
N ASP A 63 1.96 2.56 -2.59
CA ASP A 63 0.91 3.11 -1.78
C ASP A 63 -0.22 2.08 -1.67
N LEU A 64 -0.42 1.53 -0.49
CA LEU A 64 -1.31 0.39 -0.29
C LEU A 64 -2.80 0.72 -0.39
N ARG A 65 -3.16 2.00 -0.44
CA ARG A 65 -4.55 2.41 -0.71
C ARG A 65 -5.01 2.04 -2.13
N TYR A 66 -4.06 1.84 -3.04
CA TYR A 66 -4.30 1.51 -4.45
C TYR A 66 -4.08 0.03 -4.77
N MET A 67 -4.16 -0.84 -3.77
CA MET A 67 -4.11 -2.28 -4.03
C MET A 67 -5.24 -2.71 -4.94
N ASP A 68 -4.91 -3.57 -5.91
CA ASP A 68 -5.87 -4.20 -6.80
C ASP A 68 -6.47 -5.47 -6.18
N SER A 69 -7.46 -6.05 -6.84
CA SER A 69 -8.14 -7.28 -6.37
C SER A 69 -7.15 -8.44 -6.19
N PHE A 70 -6.20 -8.59 -7.11
CA PHE A 70 -5.19 -9.63 -7.01
C PHE A 70 -4.35 -9.49 -5.73
N THR A 71 -3.92 -8.27 -5.41
CA THR A 71 -3.13 -7.99 -4.21
C THR A 71 -3.94 -8.27 -2.94
N HIS A 72 -5.22 -7.90 -2.91
CA HIS A 72 -6.11 -8.20 -1.78
C HIS A 72 -6.32 -9.71 -1.59
N GLU A 73 -6.57 -10.44 -2.67
CA GLU A 73 -6.79 -11.89 -2.62
C GLU A 73 -5.53 -12.67 -2.20
N ASN A 74 -4.35 -12.16 -2.57
CA ASN A 74 -3.07 -12.78 -2.25
C ASN A 74 -2.33 -12.09 -1.09
N PHE A 75 -3.01 -11.25 -0.32
CA PHE A 75 -2.36 -10.45 0.73
C PHE A 75 -1.58 -11.30 1.73
N LYS A 76 -2.15 -12.42 2.15
CA LYS A 76 -1.46 -13.38 3.03
C LYS A 76 -0.20 -13.94 2.39
N GLU A 77 -0.27 -14.38 1.13
CA GLU A 77 0.88 -14.94 0.42
C GLU A 77 1.99 -13.91 0.21
N ILE A 78 1.60 -12.66 -0.04
CA ILE A 78 2.56 -11.56 -0.21
C ILE A 78 3.25 -11.26 1.11
N VAL A 79 2.48 -11.05 2.19
CA VAL A 79 3.03 -10.54 3.45
C VAL A 79 3.61 -11.64 4.31
N LEU A 80 2.96 -12.79 4.41
CA LEU A 80 3.42 -13.88 5.26
C LEU A 80 4.49 -14.73 4.57
N ASN A 81 4.22 -15.15 3.33
CA ASN A 81 5.04 -16.13 2.61
C ASN A 81 6.05 -15.49 1.63
N GLY A 82 6.04 -14.16 1.49
CA GLY A 82 7.03 -13.44 0.69
C GLY A 82 6.87 -13.61 -0.82
N LEU A 83 5.62 -13.67 -1.34
CA LEU A 83 5.37 -13.78 -2.78
C LEU A 83 6.13 -12.74 -3.63
N TYR A 84 6.44 -11.57 -3.04
CA TYR A 84 7.19 -10.50 -3.70
C TYR A 84 8.60 -10.30 -3.14
N GLU A 85 9.20 -11.34 -2.57
CA GLU A 85 10.55 -11.26 -1.97
C GLU A 85 11.61 -10.84 -3.01
N GLU A 86 11.53 -11.37 -4.22
CA GLU A 86 12.43 -10.96 -5.33
C GLU A 86 12.25 -9.47 -5.74
N ASN A 87 11.10 -8.88 -5.42
CA ASN A 87 10.82 -7.46 -5.63
C ASN A 87 11.15 -6.59 -4.42
N GLY A 88 11.72 -7.17 -3.35
CA GLY A 88 12.15 -6.48 -2.14
C GLY A 88 11.12 -6.45 -1.01
N MET A 89 9.96 -7.11 -1.16
CA MET A 89 8.97 -7.28 -0.09
C MET A 89 9.19 -8.61 0.63
N LYS A 90 9.94 -8.58 1.73
CA LYS A 90 10.24 -9.78 2.53
C LYS A 90 8.97 -10.41 3.12
N GLY A 91 8.94 -11.74 3.23
CA GLY A 91 7.94 -12.44 4.02
C GLY A 91 8.16 -12.27 5.53
N PHE A 92 7.08 -12.31 6.31
CA PHE A 92 7.08 -12.06 7.76
C PHE A 92 6.60 -13.27 8.57
N SER A 93 6.64 -14.49 8.02
CA SER A 93 6.17 -15.71 8.71
C SER A 93 6.95 -16.07 9.98
N ASP A 94 8.13 -15.51 10.16
CA ASP A 94 8.95 -15.63 11.37
C ASP A 94 8.50 -14.71 12.52
N ILE A 95 7.66 -13.71 12.23
CA ILE A 95 7.27 -12.65 13.18
C ILE A 95 5.74 -12.53 13.30
N LEU A 96 5.01 -12.70 12.20
CA LEU A 96 3.56 -12.51 12.12
C LEU A 96 2.85 -13.83 11.85
N ASP A 97 1.64 -13.97 12.37
CA ASP A 97 0.74 -15.08 12.11
C ASP A 97 -0.47 -14.67 11.23
N GLU A 98 -1.34 -15.61 10.91
CA GLU A 98 -2.53 -15.36 10.07
C GLU A 98 -3.49 -14.34 10.68
N LYS A 99 -3.60 -14.30 12.01
CA LYS A 99 -4.42 -13.31 12.69
C LYS A 99 -3.85 -11.91 12.49
N ASN A 100 -2.55 -11.76 12.66
CA ASN A 100 -1.86 -10.48 12.43
C ASN A 100 -2.00 -10.01 10.98
N ILE A 101 -1.98 -10.94 10.01
CA ILE A 101 -2.22 -10.60 8.60
C ILE A 101 -3.64 -10.09 8.38
N PHE A 102 -4.64 -10.72 8.99
CA PHE A 102 -6.02 -10.24 8.92
C PHE A 102 -6.17 -8.85 9.55
N GLU A 103 -5.58 -8.63 10.71
CA GLU A 103 -5.60 -7.36 11.43
C GLU A 103 -4.96 -6.22 10.61
N VAL A 104 -3.74 -6.42 10.09
CA VAL A 104 -3.05 -5.39 9.30
C VAL A 104 -3.74 -5.14 7.96
N HIS A 105 -4.27 -6.17 7.30
CA HIS A 105 -5.06 -6.01 6.09
C HIS A 105 -6.33 -5.18 6.35
N SER A 106 -7.01 -5.46 7.47
CA SER A 106 -8.22 -4.75 7.89
C SER A 106 -7.95 -3.27 8.16
N TYR A 107 -6.81 -2.94 8.78
CA TYR A 107 -6.39 -1.55 8.96
C TYR A 107 -6.16 -0.84 7.63
N ILE A 108 -5.43 -1.47 6.69
CA ILE A 108 -5.16 -0.88 5.37
C ILE A 108 -6.46 -0.61 4.61
N VAL A 109 -7.38 -1.58 4.60
CA VAL A 109 -8.69 -1.47 3.95
C VAL A 109 -9.55 -0.39 4.60
N ASP A 110 -9.53 -0.27 5.93
CA ASP A 110 -10.26 0.78 6.66
C ASP A 110 -9.78 2.18 6.27
N VAL A 111 -8.46 2.40 6.26
CA VAL A 111 -7.86 3.68 5.85
C VAL A 111 -8.24 4.03 4.41
N ALA A 112 -8.04 3.09 3.48
CA ALA A 112 -8.33 3.30 2.06
C ALA A 112 -9.82 3.59 1.81
N SER A 113 -10.72 2.87 2.51
CA SER A 113 -12.18 3.06 2.40
C SER A 113 -12.63 4.42 2.90
N LYS A 114 -12.10 4.86 4.04
CA LYS A 114 -12.41 6.18 4.62
C LYS A 114 -11.98 7.31 3.71
N GLU A 115 -10.78 7.24 3.16
CA GLU A 115 -10.27 8.27 2.26
C GLU A 115 -11.01 8.28 0.91
N ARG A 116 -11.35 7.11 0.37
CA ARG A 116 -12.19 7.01 -0.83
C ARG A 116 -13.54 7.69 -0.62
N ALA A 117 -14.19 7.46 0.53
CA ALA A 117 -15.46 8.10 0.86
C ALA A 117 -15.35 9.63 0.97
N GLN A 118 -14.25 10.14 1.54
CA GLN A 118 -13.99 11.58 1.63
C GLN A 118 -13.78 12.21 0.26
N ASN A 119 -13.02 11.56 -0.62
CA ASN A 119 -12.74 12.06 -1.96
C ASN A 119 -13.98 12.10 -2.85
N ASN A 120 -14.93 11.18 -2.66
CA ASN A 120 -16.18 11.13 -3.42
C ASN A 120 -17.21 12.18 -2.96
N ASN A 121 -17.02 12.80 -1.78
CA ASN A 121 -17.92 13.81 -1.22
C ASN A 121 -17.43 15.26 -1.47
N ASN A 122 -16.31 15.42 -2.16
CA ASN A 122 -15.74 16.70 -2.56
C ASN A 122 -15.88 16.93 -4.07
#